data_d27e36b6e287cf7eecabe58e7dabe4d4
#
_entry.id   d27e36b6e287cf7eecabe58e7dabe4d4
#
_cell.length_a   1.000
_cell.length_b   1.000
_cell.length_c   1.000
_cell.angle_alpha   90.00
_cell.angle_beta   90.00
_cell.angle_gamma   90.00
#
_symmetry.space_group_name_H-M   'P 1'
#
loop_
_entity.id
_entity.type
_entity.pdbx_description
1 polymer ?
#
loop_
_entity_poly.entity_id
_entity_poly.type
_entity_poly.pdbx_seq_one_letter_code
_entity_poly.pdbx_strand_id
1 'polypeptide(L)'
;DTGEWPKSRINLSPRVGFTWDVNSNKSIVVRGGTGIFTGRLPLVFFTNMPSNAGMNQILMKLQTRFNSSGVPTSTDPRLALLEGPMITDVDEMISTLGFQTVVTPEDGSVPSSIAGVDPDFRMPQVWKSSLAVDYKVPVEFPFSVTAEGMFTKNINAVMIDNYNVMNPTSSWERFAGPDKRYIFPDEFTYTSVRDACVLVNTDKGYGYTFNLTLTAEPVKNLDLMAAYTKTEMKELSGMPGSNANSAWVGVHSVDGPNNPTVQRSQYVMPDKVIGSLSYRIPY
;
A
#
# COMPACT_ATOMS: atom_id res chain seq x y z
N ASP A 1 -18.02 10.75 -8.75
CA ASP A 1 -17.88 10.72 -10.21
C ASP A 1 -16.57 10.04 -10.59
N THR A 2 -16.59 9.06 -11.49
CA THR A 2 -15.39 8.32 -11.93
C THR A 2 -14.47 9.16 -12.83
N GLY A 3 -14.92 10.28 -13.31
CA GLY A 3 -14.16 11.25 -14.11
C GLY A 3 -13.66 12.45 -13.32
N GLU A 4 -13.97 12.56 -12.04
CA GLU A 4 -13.64 13.73 -11.22
C GLU A 4 -12.37 13.48 -10.41
N TRP A 5 -11.37 14.34 -10.60
CA TRP A 5 -10.13 14.30 -9.84
C TRP A 5 -10.28 15.01 -8.49
N PRO A 6 -9.54 14.62 -7.47
CA PRO A 6 -9.56 15.31 -6.19
C PRO A 6 -9.06 16.77 -6.35
N LYS A 7 -9.56 17.64 -5.51
CA LYS A 7 -9.19 19.08 -5.51
C LYS A 7 -7.69 19.27 -5.33
N SER A 8 -7.11 20.14 -6.13
CA SER A 8 -5.71 20.54 -5.95
C SER A 8 -5.52 21.22 -4.59
N ARG A 9 -4.48 20.81 -3.85
CA ARG A 9 -4.19 21.33 -2.51
C ARG A 9 -2.71 21.61 -2.34
N ILE A 10 -2.41 22.66 -1.60
CA ILE A 10 -1.04 22.94 -1.16
C ILE A 10 -0.76 22.08 0.07
N ASN A 11 0.31 21.28 0.00
CA ASN A 11 0.77 20.43 1.09
C ASN A 11 2.00 21.07 1.75
N LEU A 12 1.83 21.52 2.98
CA LEU A 12 2.94 22.06 3.77
C LEU A 12 3.68 20.91 4.46
N SER A 13 5.01 20.98 4.41
CA SER A 13 5.90 19.96 5.02
C SER A 13 6.99 20.65 5.88
N PRO A 14 6.60 21.36 6.96
CA PRO A 14 7.55 22.01 7.86
C PRO A 14 8.39 20.97 8.57
N ARG A 15 9.68 21.33 8.78
CA ARG A 15 10.66 20.48 9.45
C ARG A 15 11.57 21.34 10.29
N VAL A 16 11.94 20.82 11.47
CA VAL A 16 12.94 21.41 12.34
C VAL A 16 13.84 20.29 12.87
N GLY A 17 15.12 20.59 13.01
CA GLY A 17 16.09 19.65 13.56
C GLY A 17 17.19 20.38 14.29
N PHE A 18 17.90 19.66 15.14
CA PHE A 18 19.03 20.15 15.90
C PHE A 18 20.14 19.09 15.99
N THR A 19 21.35 19.58 16.18
CA THR A 19 22.51 18.77 16.55
C THR A 19 23.25 19.52 17.65
N TRP A 20 23.50 18.85 18.76
CA TRP A 20 24.17 19.40 19.92
C TRP A 20 25.39 18.53 20.29
N ASP A 21 26.57 19.12 20.20
CA ASP A 21 27.80 18.54 20.73
C ASP A 21 27.91 18.89 22.22
N VAL A 22 27.61 17.93 23.08
CA VAL A 22 27.45 18.15 24.53
C VAL A 22 28.77 18.63 25.16
N ASN A 23 29.91 18.09 24.73
CA ASN A 23 31.22 18.34 25.31
C ASN A 23 32.11 19.20 24.39
N SER A 24 31.61 19.71 23.27
CA SER A 24 32.33 20.46 22.25
C SER A 24 33.58 19.73 21.66
N ASN A 25 33.64 18.42 21.81
CA ASN A 25 34.70 17.55 21.31
C ASN A 25 34.16 16.34 20.53
N LYS A 26 32.87 16.33 20.23
CA LYS A 26 32.13 15.26 19.54
C LYS A 26 32.24 13.89 20.22
N SER A 27 32.50 13.86 21.54
CA SER A 27 32.45 12.61 22.30
C SER A 27 31.03 12.15 22.56
N ILE A 28 30.10 13.10 22.77
CA ILE A 28 28.70 12.88 22.88
C ILE A 28 27.99 13.88 21.99
N VAL A 29 27.23 13.39 20.99
CA VAL A 29 26.43 14.23 20.10
C VAL A 29 24.99 13.81 20.21
N VAL A 30 24.10 14.75 20.53
CA VAL A 30 22.66 14.56 20.54
C VAL A 30 22.08 15.23 19.29
N ARG A 31 21.32 14.49 18.52
CA ARG A 31 20.66 15.02 17.33
C ARG A 31 19.21 14.58 17.28
N GLY A 32 18.38 15.43 16.75
CA GLY A 32 16.97 15.14 16.66
C GLY A 32 16.25 16.05 15.69
N GLY A 33 15.03 15.69 15.40
CA GLY A 33 14.19 16.49 14.53
C GLY A 33 12.74 16.02 14.52
N THR A 34 11.89 16.93 14.07
CA THR A 34 10.47 16.65 13.89
C THR A 34 9.96 17.34 12.64
N GLY A 35 8.94 16.79 12.02
CA GLY A 35 8.36 17.43 10.85
C GLY A 35 7.23 16.64 10.21
N ILE A 36 6.57 17.29 9.27
CA ILE A 36 5.55 16.70 8.42
C ILE A 36 6.18 16.32 7.08
N PHE A 37 5.86 15.15 6.61
CA PHE A 37 6.36 14.60 5.35
C PHE A 37 5.18 14.20 4.48
N THR A 38 5.14 14.77 3.26
CA THR A 38 4.15 14.43 2.25
C THR A 38 4.75 13.40 1.29
N GLY A 39 4.03 12.31 1.12
CA GLY A 39 4.37 11.23 0.19
C GLY A 39 3.62 11.36 -1.13
N ARG A 40 3.94 10.47 -2.07
CA ARG A 40 3.20 10.26 -3.31
C ARG A 40 2.45 8.94 -3.25
N LEU A 41 1.21 8.94 -3.74
CA LEU A 41 0.51 7.71 -4.05
C LEU A 41 0.94 7.23 -5.45
N PRO A 42 1.12 5.92 -5.68
CA PRO A 42 1.30 5.39 -7.03
C PRO A 42 0.15 5.82 -7.95
N LEU A 43 0.48 6.39 -9.12
CA LEU A 43 -0.51 6.96 -10.04
C LEU A 43 -1.49 5.91 -10.57
N VAL A 44 -1.15 4.64 -10.50
CA VAL A 44 -2.02 3.53 -10.93
C VAL A 44 -3.39 3.56 -10.25
N PHE A 45 -3.47 3.99 -8.98
CA PHE A 45 -4.75 4.10 -8.30
C PHE A 45 -5.64 5.20 -8.87
N PHE A 46 -5.06 6.27 -9.40
CA PHE A 46 -5.81 7.30 -10.09
C PHE A 46 -6.20 6.89 -11.51
N THR A 47 -5.32 6.19 -12.25
CA THR A 47 -5.63 5.74 -13.61
C THR A 47 -6.69 4.65 -13.64
N ASN A 48 -6.93 3.94 -12.54
CA ASN A 48 -8.03 2.98 -12.41
C ASN A 48 -9.42 3.63 -12.56
N MET A 49 -9.57 4.92 -12.25
CA MET A 49 -10.86 5.62 -12.37
C MET A 49 -11.37 5.67 -13.81
N PRO A 50 -10.65 6.28 -14.77
CA PRO A 50 -11.09 6.32 -16.15
C PRO A 50 -11.09 4.92 -16.80
N SER A 51 -10.15 4.05 -16.41
CA SER A 51 -10.06 2.70 -16.97
C SER A 51 -11.26 1.82 -16.59
N ASN A 52 -11.82 2.01 -15.38
CA ASN A 52 -12.94 1.21 -14.89
C ASN A 52 -14.29 1.97 -14.97
N ALA A 53 -14.34 3.07 -15.71
CA ALA A 53 -15.57 3.85 -15.87
C ALA A 53 -16.58 3.23 -16.84
N GLY A 54 -16.19 2.25 -17.66
CA GLY A 54 -17.03 1.66 -18.72
C GLY A 54 -17.23 2.56 -19.93
N MET A 55 -16.55 3.71 -19.96
CA MET A 55 -16.69 4.73 -21.01
C MET A 55 -15.52 4.76 -21.99
N ASN A 56 -14.31 4.42 -21.53
CA ASN A 56 -13.06 4.59 -22.28
C ASN A 56 -12.49 3.28 -22.81
N GLN A 57 -13.00 2.15 -22.36
CA GLN A 57 -12.56 0.83 -22.79
C GLN A 57 -13.66 -0.20 -22.65
N ILE A 58 -13.67 -1.18 -23.54
CA ILE A 58 -14.54 -2.35 -23.51
C ILE A 58 -13.67 -3.57 -23.19
N LEU A 59 -14.16 -4.43 -22.31
CA LEU A 59 -13.56 -5.73 -22.07
C LEU A 59 -14.27 -6.80 -22.90
N MET A 60 -13.61 -7.26 -23.94
CA MET A 60 -14.08 -8.40 -24.74
C MET A 60 -13.46 -9.69 -24.23
N LYS A 61 -14.29 -10.67 -23.91
CA LYS A 61 -13.85 -11.99 -23.45
C LYS A 61 -14.43 -13.07 -24.35
N LEU A 62 -13.55 -13.85 -24.94
CA LEU A 62 -13.91 -15.12 -25.59
C LEU A 62 -13.79 -16.20 -24.53
N GLN A 63 -14.90 -16.85 -24.16
CA GLN A 63 -14.86 -17.85 -23.09
C GLN A 63 -15.96 -18.91 -23.26
N THR A 64 -15.67 -20.09 -22.77
CA THR A 64 -16.70 -21.07 -22.45
C THR A 64 -17.16 -20.83 -21.01
N ARG A 65 -18.46 -20.68 -20.80
CA ARG A 65 -19.07 -20.58 -19.49
C ARG A 65 -19.46 -21.96 -19.00
N PHE A 66 -19.23 -22.19 -17.70
CA PHE A 66 -19.54 -23.44 -17.04
C PHE A 66 -20.56 -23.19 -15.93
N ASN A 67 -21.41 -24.17 -15.64
CA ASN A 67 -22.23 -24.17 -14.43
C ASN A 67 -21.42 -24.59 -13.20
N SER A 68 -22.05 -24.59 -12.03
CA SER A 68 -21.43 -25.01 -10.76
C SER A 68 -20.91 -26.47 -10.75
N SER A 69 -21.40 -27.31 -11.67
CA SER A 69 -20.98 -28.70 -11.83
C SER A 69 -19.87 -28.89 -12.88
N GLY A 70 -19.33 -27.78 -13.43
CA GLY A 70 -18.28 -27.82 -14.44
C GLY A 70 -18.75 -28.20 -15.84
N VAL A 71 -20.07 -28.18 -16.11
CA VAL A 71 -20.61 -28.47 -17.43
C VAL A 71 -20.69 -27.18 -18.28
N PRO A 72 -20.19 -27.18 -19.54
CA PRO A 72 -20.30 -26.01 -20.40
C PRO A 72 -21.78 -25.62 -20.63
N THR A 73 -22.08 -24.35 -20.40
CA THR A 73 -23.44 -23.77 -20.62
C THR A 73 -23.52 -22.91 -21.86
N SER A 74 -22.43 -22.27 -22.24
CA SER A 74 -22.31 -21.54 -23.47
C SER A 74 -20.83 -21.40 -23.86
N THR A 75 -20.54 -21.44 -25.16
CA THR A 75 -19.21 -21.24 -25.75
C THR A 75 -19.30 -20.14 -26.78
N ASP A 76 -18.40 -19.15 -26.73
CA ASP A 76 -18.32 -18.14 -27.78
C ASP A 76 -17.84 -18.82 -29.06
N PRO A 77 -18.62 -18.74 -30.17
CA PRO A 77 -18.29 -19.44 -31.43
C PRO A 77 -16.96 -18.98 -32.05
N ARG A 78 -16.48 -17.79 -31.70
CA ARG A 78 -15.19 -17.27 -32.19
C ARG A 78 -13.99 -18.02 -31.61
N LEU A 79 -14.18 -18.79 -30.52
CA LEU A 79 -13.11 -19.65 -30.00
C LEU A 79 -12.64 -20.68 -31.03
N ALA A 80 -13.51 -21.13 -31.91
CA ALA A 80 -13.12 -22.05 -32.99
C ALA A 80 -12.11 -21.44 -33.94
N LEU A 81 -12.06 -20.12 -34.11
CA LEU A 81 -11.09 -19.42 -34.93
C LEU A 81 -9.66 -19.45 -34.35
N LEU A 82 -9.54 -19.82 -33.07
CA LEU A 82 -8.27 -19.94 -32.35
C LEU A 82 -7.69 -21.38 -32.38
N GLU A 83 -8.42 -22.35 -32.96
CA GLU A 83 -7.96 -23.75 -33.03
C GLU A 83 -6.86 -23.96 -34.13
N GLY A 84 -6.56 -22.94 -34.90
CA GLY A 84 -5.49 -22.96 -35.93
C GLY A 84 -4.10 -22.56 -35.40
N PRO A 85 -3.18 -22.20 -36.28
CA PRO A 85 -1.89 -21.62 -35.93
C PRO A 85 -2.06 -20.36 -35.10
N MET A 86 -1.15 -20.14 -34.15
CA MET A 86 -1.18 -18.95 -33.30
C MET A 86 -1.09 -17.67 -34.14
N ILE A 87 -2.08 -16.79 -33.98
CA ILE A 87 -2.08 -15.47 -34.61
C ILE A 87 -1.15 -14.58 -33.76
N THR A 88 -0.05 -14.13 -34.35
CA THR A 88 0.97 -13.31 -33.66
C THR A 88 0.87 -11.83 -34.03
N ASP A 89 0.17 -11.49 -35.07
CA ASP A 89 -0.12 -10.12 -35.47
C ASP A 89 -1.40 -9.63 -34.78
N VAL A 90 -1.33 -8.45 -34.16
CA VAL A 90 -2.45 -7.90 -33.35
C VAL A 90 -3.59 -7.45 -34.28
N ASP A 91 -3.30 -6.84 -35.42
CA ASP A 91 -4.33 -6.34 -36.32
C ASP A 91 -5.04 -7.51 -37.03
N GLU A 92 -4.32 -8.57 -37.37
CA GLU A 92 -4.89 -9.82 -37.86
C GLU A 92 -5.80 -10.47 -36.80
N MET A 93 -5.37 -10.50 -35.55
CA MET A 93 -6.17 -11.06 -34.44
C MET A 93 -7.46 -10.27 -34.25
N ILE A 94 -7.37 -8.92 -34.21
CA ILE A 94 -8.53 -8.03 -34.06
C ILE A 94 -9.53 -8.26 -35.21
N SER A 95 -9.08 -8.28 -36.45
CA SER A 95 -9.93 -8.47 -37.63
C SER A 95 -10.56 -9.88 -37.68
N THR A 96 -9.79 -10.92 -37.38
CA THR A 96 -10.24 -12.32 -37.39
C THR A 96 -11.28 -12.57 -36.33
N LEU A 97 -11.10 -12.02 -35.11
CA LEU A 97 -12.02 -12.21 -33.98
C LEU A 97 -13.15 -11.18 -33.97
N GLY A 98 -13.16 -10.23 -34.89
CA GLY A 98 -14.18 -9.17 -34.95
C GLY A 98 -14.20 -8.29 -33.72
N PHE A 99 -13.03 -7.96 -33.15
CA PHE A 99 -12.94 -7.06 -32.03
C PHE A 99 -13.16 -5.61 -32.47
N GLN A 100 -13.92 -4.89 -31.67
CA GLN A 100 -14.16 -3.47 -31.89
C GLN A 100 -12.88 -2.69 -31.52
N THR A 101 -12.44 -1.81 -32.40
CA THR A 101 -11.22 -1.01 -32.22
C THR A 101 -11.49 0.43 -31.77
N VAL A 102 -12.74 0.89 -31.92
CA VAL A 102 -13.17 2.23 -31.50
C VAL A 102 -14.34 2.08 -30.53
N VAL A 103 -14.19 2.68 -29.38
CA VAL A 103 -15.26 2.76 -28.36
C VAL A 103 -15.96 4.09 -28.51
N THR A 104 -17.28 4.02 -28.73
CA THR A 104 -18.14 5.21 -28.79
C THR A 104 -18.95 5.34 -27.50
N PRO A 105 -19.57 6.49 -27.19
CA PRO A 105 -20.43 6.65 -26.01
C PRO A 105 -21.61 5.65 -25.99
N GLU A 106 -22.08 5.21 -27.15
CA GLU A 106 -23.16 4.22 -27.30
C GLU A 106 -22.73 2.82 -26.87
N ASP A 107 -21.42 2.53 -26.93
CA ASP A 107 -20.84 1.26 -26.48
C ASP A 107 -20.63 1.23 -24.97
N GLY A 108 -20.83 2.35 -24.29
CA GLY A 108 -20.67 2.48 -22.85
C GLY A 108 -21.52 1.47 -22.09
N SER A 109 -20.90 0.74 -21.18
CA SER A 109 -21.60 -0.20 -20.29
C SER A 109 -21.18 0.01 -18.86
N VAL A 110 -22.12 -0.19 -17.93
CA VAL A 110 -21.77 -0.15 -16.50
C VAL A 110 -20.84 -1.32 -16.21
N PRO A 111 -19.58 -1.06 -15.79
CA PRO A 111 -18.66 -2.13 -15.45
C PRO A 111 -19.09 -2.82 -14.16
N SER A 112 -18.68 -4.07 -13.98
CA SER A 112 -18.96 -4.80 -12.74
C SER A 112 -18.23 -4.23 -11.52
N SER A 113 -17.21 -3.42 -11.74
CA SER A 113 -16.42 -2.77 -10.70
C SER A 113 -16.03 -1.38 -11.18
N ILE A 114 -16.32 -0.38 -10.37
CA ILE A 114 -15.90 1.01 -10.61
C ILE A 114 -14.88 1.44 -9.56
N ALA A 115 -14.00 2.37 -9.94
CA ALA A 115 -13.06 2.99 -9.05
C ALA A 115 -13.27 4.50 -9.03
N GLY A 116 -13.16 5.10 -7.84
CA GLY A 116 -13.31 6.52 -7.63
C GLY A 116 -12.28 7.06 -6.64
N VAL A 117 -12.27 8.38 -6.49
CA VAL A 117 -11.48 9.08 -5.47
C VAL A 117 -12.41 10.04 -4.76
N ASP A 118 -12.30 10.11 -3.45
CA ASP A 118 -13.02 11.11 -2.64
C ASP A 118 -12.61 12.51 -3.11
N PRO A 119 -13.57 13.43 -3.38
CA PRO A 119 -13.26 14.80 -3.79
C PRO A 119 -12.36 15.56 -2.80
N ASP A 120 -12.40 15.18 -1.55
CA ASP A 120 -11.57 15.75 -0.48
C ASP A 120 -10.30 14.96 -0.18
N PHE A 121 -9.98 13.97 -0.99
CA PHE A 121 -8.76 13.16 -0.86
C PHE A 121 -7.50 14.03 -0.80
N ARG A 122 -6.58 13.64 0.09
CA ARG A 122 -5.29 14.29 0.30
C ARG A 122 -4.15 13.32 0.05
N MET A 123 -3.05 13.82 -0.49
CA MET A 123 -1.83 13.02 -0.61
C MET A 123 -1.37 12.52 0.76
N PRO A 124 -0.75 11.34 0.84
CA PRO A 124 -0.31 10.77 2.10
C PRO A 124 0.60 11.73 2.87
N GLN A 125 0.29 11.94 4.13
CA GLN A 125 1.12 12.75 5.03
C GLN A 125 1.34 12.00 6.34
N VAL A 126 2.56 12.14 6.85
CA VAL A 126 2.95 11.61 8.16
C VAL A 126 3.70 12.66 8.96
N TRP A 127 3.49 12.65 10.26
CA TRP A 127 4.36 13.34 11.20
C TRP A 127 5.42 12.36 11.69
N LYS A 128 6.71 12.79 11.63
CA LYS A 128 7.84 12.00 12.15
C LYS A 128 8.62 12.83 13.15
N SER A 129 9.08 12.19 14.22
CA SER A 129 10.02 12.74 15.19
C SER A 129 11.11 11.72 15.46
N SER A 130 12.36 12.17 15.52
CA SER A 130 13.50 11.32 15.86
C SER A 130 14.40 11.98 16.88
N LEU A 131 15.05 11.15 17.69
CA LEU A 131 16.09 11.53 18.61
C LEU A 131 17.19 10.47 18.57
N ALA A 132 18.45 10.90 18.44
CA ALA A 132 19.60 10.04 18.43
C ALA A 132 20.70 10.57 19.34
N VAL A 133 21.47 9.65 19.90
CA VAL A 133 22.68 9.93 20.68
C VAL A 133 23.82 9.13 20.08
N ASP A 134 24.85 9.83 19.67
CA ASP A 134 26.11 9.25 19.20
C ASP A 134 27.13 9.41 20.34
N TYR A 135 27.73 8.31 20.79
CA TYR A 135 28.71 8.28 21.87
C TYR A 135 29.98 7.63 21.41
N LYS A 136 31.12 8.37 21.50
CA LYS A 136 32.46 7.82 21.31
C LYS A 136 32.94 7.28 22.63
N VAL A 137 33.11 5.97 22.71
CA VAL A 137 33.57 5.29 23.92
C VAL A 137 35.05 5.58 24.12
N PRO A 138 35.49 6.01 25.33
CA PRO A 138 36.91 6.34 25.60
C PRO A 138 37.73 5.07 25.82
N VAL A 139 38.02 4.36 24.75
CA VAL A 139 38.90 3.18 24.72
C VAL A 139 40.08 3.44 23.76
N GLU A 140 41.08 2.55 23.75
CA GLU A 140 42.31 2.73 22.98
C GLU A 140 42.14 2.72 21.46
N PHE A 141 41.02 2.18 20.98
CA PHE A 141 40.70 2.12 19.56
C PHE A 141 39.40 2.87 19.28
N PRO A 142 39.15 3.30 18.03
CA PRO A 142 37.88 3.92 17.66
C PRO A 142 36.70 2.99 17.92
N PHE A 143 35.84 3.38 18.88
CA PHE A 143 34.63 2.67 19.20
C PHE A 143 33.49 3.67 19.43
N SER A 144 32.39 3.49 18.75
CA SER A 144 31.22 4.33 18.92
C SER A 144 29.93 3.53 19.03
N VAL A 145 29.01 4.10 19.78
CA VAL A 145 27.67 3.59 20.00
C VAL A 145 26.68 4.66 19.56
N THR A 146 25.75 4.31 18.69
CA THR A 146 24.63 5.16 18.29
C THR A 146 23.33 4.52 18.72
N ALA A 147 22.54 5.24 19.50
CA ALA A 147 21.17 4.88 19.83
C ALA A 147 20.22 5.88 19.21
N GLU A 148 19.23 5.40 18.44
CA GLU A 148 18.26 6.26 17.76
C GLU A 148 16.84 5.73 17.97
N GLY A 149 15.92 6.63 18.32
CA GLY A 149 14.48 6.39 18.37
C GLY A 149 13.76 7.25 17.35
N MET A 150 12.80 6.67 16.64
CA MET A 150 11.91 7.37 15.70
C MET A 150 10.46 7.03 16.01
N PHE A 151 9.61 8.04 16.00
CA PHE A 151 8.16 7.91 16.06
C PHE A 151 7.53 8.45 14.78
N THR A 152 6.50 7.76 14.26
CA THR A 152 5.73 8.16 13.08
C THR A 152 4.25 8.09 13.39
N LYS A 153 3.49 9.11 13.03
CA LYS A 153 2.02 9.15 13.11
C LYS A 153 1.44 9.52 11.76
N ASN A 154 0.45 8.76 11.30
CA ASN A 154 -0.29 9.10 10.09
C ASN A 154 -1.15 10.35 10.32
N ILE A 155 -1.10 11.28 9.35
CA ILE A 155 -1.99 12.46 9.26
C ILE A 155 -3.04 12.16 8.19
N ASN A 156 -2.60 11.74 7.00
CA ASN A 156 -3.44 11.32 5.89
C ASN A 156 -2.85 10.01 5.35
N ALA A 157 -3.22 8.87 5.91
CA ALA A 157 -2.94 7.59 5.30
C ALA A 157 -3.99 7.29 4.23
N VAL A 158 -3.66 6.42 3.31
CA VAL A 158 -4.54 6.02 2.21
C VAL A 158 -5.26 4.74 2.58
N MET A 159 -6.53 4.69 2.26
CA MET A 159 -7.40 3.53 2.41
C MET A 159 -8.36 3.45 1.23
N ILE A 160 -8.98 2.31 1.01
CA ILE A 160 -10.05 2.15 0.05
C ILE A 160 -11.28 1.66 0.77
N ASP A 161 -12.39 2.33 0.52
CA ASP A 161 -13.72 1.91 0.93
C ASP A 161 -14.51 1.42 -0.29
N ASN A 162 -15.29 0.36 -0.13
CA ASN A 162 -16.21 -0.08 -1.15
C ASN A 162 -17.63 0.41 -0.79
N TYR A 163 -18.09 1.45 -1.49
CA TYR A 163 -19.39 2.07 -1.23
C TYR A 163 -20.58 1.19 -1.60
N ASN A 164 -20.34 0.09 -2.29
CA ASN A 164 -21.39 -0.88 -2.62
C ASN A 164 -21.58 -1.97 -1.56
N VAL A 165 -20.70 -2.05 -0.58
CA VAL A 165 -20.81 -2.97 0.55
C VAL A 165 -21.47 -2.25 1.72
N MET A 166 -22.55 -2.83 2.23
CA MET A 166 -23.22 -2.28 3.40
C MET A 166 -22.33 -2.32 4.64
N ASN A 167 -22.37 -1.26 5.43
CA ASN A 167 -21.67 -1.23 6.72
C ASN A 167 -22.42 -2.07 7.75
N PRO A 168 -21.72 -2.91 8.53
CA PRO A 168 -22.34 -3.72 9.56
C PRO A 168 -23.09 -2.87 10.60
N THR A 169 -24.24 -3.33 11.01
CA THR A 169 -25.00 -2.77 12.12
C THR A 169 -25.02 -3.74 13.31
N SER A 170 -25.35 -3.26 14.48
CA SER A 170 -25.44 -4.10 15.70
C SER A 170 -26.49 -5.21 15.61
N SER A 171 -27.43 -5.10 14.67
CA SER A 171 -28.49 -6.09 14.42
C SER A 171 -28.04 -7.24 13.52
N TRP A 172 -26.87 -7.13 12.87
CA TRP A 172 -26.41 -8.20 11.99
C TRP A 172 -25.92 -9.42 12.77
N GLU A 173 -26.19 -10.58 12.20
CA GLU A 173 -25.74 -11.85 12.74
C GLU A 173 -24.19 -11.91 12.74
N ARG A 174 -23.66 -12.53 13.77
CA ARG A 174 -22.22 -12.78 13.89
C ARG A 174 -21.93 -14.27 13.79
N PHE A 175 -20.86 -14.60 13.07
CA PHE A 175 -20.38 -15.97 12.98
C PHE A 175 -20.08 -16.53 14.36
N ALA A 176 -20.48 -17.77 14.61
CA ALA A 176 -20.31 -18.44 15.91
C ALA A 176 -18.86 -18.81 16.24
N GLY A 177 -17.90 -18.50 15.37
CA GLY A 177 -16.46 -18.74 15.56
C GLY A 177 -15.80 -17.83 16.59
N PRO A 178 -14.49 -18.01 16.85
CA PRO A 178 -13.75 -17.28 17.89
C PRO A 178 -13.69 -15.77 17.68
N ASP A 179 -13.62 -15.32 16.43
CA ASP A 179 -13.45 -13.93 16.03
C ASP A 179 -14.75 -13.13 15.98
N LYS A 180 -15.91 -13.82 16.05
CA LYS A 180 -17.24 -13.18 16.06
C LYS A 180 -17.44 -12.20 14.89
N ARG A 181 -16.87 -12.51 13.70
CA ARG A 181 -17.02 -11.68 12.50
C ARG A 181 -18.50 -11.53 12.10
N TYR A 182 -18.83 -10.44 11.43
CA TYR A 182 -20.17 -10.25 10.87
C TYR A 182 -20.40 -11.20 9.70
N ILE A 183 -21.65 -11.68 9.60
CA ILE A 183 -22.15 -12.37 8.42
C ILE A 183 -22.77 -11.29 7.53
N PHE A 184 -22.12 -11.03 6.39
CA PHE A 184 -22.61 -10.04 5.42
C PHE A 184 -23.75 -10.64 4.61
N PRO A 185 -24.85 -9.89 4.37
CA PRO A 185 -25.90 -10.34 3.47
C PRO A 185 -25.42 -10.37 2.02
N ASP A 186 -26.06 -11.20 1.19
CA ASP A 186 -25.83 -11.25 -0.27
C ASP A 186 -26.50 -10.07 -1.01
N GLU A 187 -26.55 -8.92 -0.37
CA GLU A 187 -27.17 -7.71 -0.88
C GLU A 187 -26.14 -6.62 -1.07
N PHE A 188 -26.32 -5.85 -2.15
CA PHE A 188 -25.51 -4.70 -2.46
C PHE A 188 -26.31 -3.41 -2.31
N THR A 189 -25.62 -2.30 -1.99
CA THR A 189 -26.27 -0.97 -1.99
C THR A 189 -26.80 -0.60 -3.37
N TYR A 190 -26.05 -0.95 -4.41
CA TYR A 190 -26.41 -0.73 -5.81
C TYR A 190 -26.34 -2.04 -6.58
N THR A 191 -27.42 -2.41 -7.25
CA THR A 191 -27.53 -3.69 -7.97
C THR A 191 -26.83 -3.71 -9.33
N SER A 192 -26.51 -2.52 -9.87
CA SER A 192 -25.89 -2.37 -11.20
C SER A 192 -24.38 -2.63 -11.21
N VAL A 193 -23.71 -2.55 -10.05
CA VAL A 193 -22.28 -2.80 -9.90
C VAL A 193 -22.04 -3.77 -8.76
N ARG A 194 -20.96 -4.54 -8.84
CA ARG A 194 -20.53 -5.40 -7.73
C ARG A 194 -19.66 -4.63 -6.73
N ASP A 195 -18.72 -3.85 -7.24
CA ASP A 195 -17.76 -3.11 -6.44
C ASP A 195 -17.74 -1.63 -6.82
N ALA A 196 -17.78 -0.74 -5.83
CA ALA A 196 -17.62 0.71 -5.98
C ALA A 196 -16.47 1.17 -5.03
N CYS A 197 -15.25 0.90 -5.45
CA CYS A 197 -14.05 1.16 -4.65
C CYS A 197 -13.65 2.63 -4.74
N VAL A 198 -13.61 3.33 -3.61
CA VAL A 198 -13.27 4.75 -3.51
C VAL A 198 -12.03 4.94 -2.66
N LEU A 199 -11.07 5.68 -3.20
CA LEU A 199 -9.85 6.09 -2.51
C LEU A 199 -10.20 7.15 -1.46
N VAL A 200 -9.91 6.89 -0.20
CA VAL A 200 -10.20 7.76 0.95
C VAL A 200 -8.98 7.94 1.84
N ASN A 201 -9.04 8.88 2.76
CA ASN A 201 -8.00 9.07 3.76
C ASN A 201 -8.43 8.60 5.16
N THR A 202 -7.43 8.29 5.98
CA THR A 202 -7.56 8.04 7.41
C THR A 202 -6.38 8.65 8.16
N ASP A 203 -6.61 9.08 9.40
CA ASP A 203 -5.55 9.55 10.31
C ASP A 203 -5.03 8.44 11.23
N LYS A 204 -5.59 7.25 11.11
CA LYS A 204 -5.23 6.11 11.96
C LYS A 204 -3.93 5.48 11.50
N GLY A 205 -3.22 4.92 12.47
CA GLY A 205 -1.92 4.28 12.26
C GLY A 205 -0.75 5.10 12.80
N TYR A 206 0.24 4.37 13.30
CA TYR A 206 1.47 4.93 13.88
C TYR A 206 2.57 3.87 13.86
N GLY A 207 3.80 4.31 14.08
CA GLY A 207 4.93 3.40 14.21
C GLY A 207 6.03 3.99 15.06
N TYR A 208 6.87 3.12 15.58
CA TYR A 208 8.14 3.51 16.20
C TYR A 208 9.25 2.55 15.77
N THR A 209 10.45 3.09 15.70
CA THR A 209 11.67 2.34 15.42
C THR A 209 12.69 2.72 16.47
N PHE A 210 13.35 1.72 17.03
CA PHE A 210 14.54 1.90 17.85
C PHE A 210 15.70 1.21 17.16
N ASN A 211 16.84 1.90 17.04
CA ASN A 211 18.05 1.38 16.45
C ASN A 211 19.23 1.56 17.41
N LEU A 212 20.01 0.51 17.62
CA LEU A 212 21.26 0.53 18.33
C LEU A 212 22.37 0.04 17.39
N THR A 213 23.35 0.89 17.13
CA THR A 213 24.48 0.57 16.25
C THR A 213 25.79 0.69 17.02
N LEU A 214 26.64 -0.31 16.90
CA LEU A 214 28.00 -0.36 17.41
C LEU A 214 28.96 -0.36 16.22
N THR A 215 29.97 0.50 16.25
CA THR A 215 31.04 0.50 15.25
C THR A 215 32.41 0.53 15.96
N ALA A 216 33.34 -0.27 15.47
CA ALA A 216 34.68 -0.38 16.09
C ALA A 216 35.74 -0.60 15.01
N GLU A 217 36.92 -0.01 15.24
CA GLU A 217 38.15 -0.28 14.51
C GLU A 217 39.23 -0.78 15.51
N PRO A 218 39.14 -2.04 15.97
CA PRO A 218 40.01 -2.57 17.04
C PRO A 218 41.46 -2.68 16.62
N VAL A 219 41.76 -2.84 15.35
CA VAL A 219 43.10 -2.79 14.75
C VAL A 219 42.99 -2.04 13.42
N LYS A 220 44.09 -1.44 12.99
CA LYS A 220 44.18 -0.65 11.77
C LYS A 220 43.62 -1.43 10.56
N ASN A 221 42.76 -0.80 9.78
CA ASN A 221 42.12 -1.35 8.59
C ASN A 221 41.06 -2.46 8.84
N LEU A 222 40.68 -2.75 10.09
CA LEU A 222 39.62 -3.69 10.40
C LEU A 222 38.42 -2.93 10.97
N ASP A 223 37.36 -2.80 10.14
CA ASP A 223 36.11 -2.17 10.51
C ASP A 223 35.07 -3.22 10.90
N LEU A 224 34.51 -3.07 12.08
CA LEU A 224 33.42 -3.91 12.60
C LEU A 224 32.16 -3.07 12.81
N MET A 225 31.01 -3.63 12.47
CA MET A 225 29.71 -3.02 12.75
C MET A 225 28.73 -4.09 13.19
N ALA A 226 27.97 -3.79 14.23
CA ALA A 226 26.80 -4.55 14.64
C ALA A 226 25.63 -3.60 14.88
N ALA A 227 24.46 -3.95 14.40
CA ALA A 227 23.27 -3.15 14.61
C ALA A 227 22.06 -4.04 14.96
N TYR A 228 21.24 -3.55 15.89
CA TYR A 228 19.94 -4.11 16.20
C TYR A 228 18.87 -3.05 15.97
N THR A 229 17.81 -3.43 15.26
CA THR A 229 16.66 -2.57 15.01
C THR A 229 15.39 -3.25 15.50
N LYS A 230 14.63 -2.54 16.33
CA LYS A 230 13.25 -2.89 16.73
C LYS A 230 12.29 -1.97 16.02
N THR A 231 11.33 -2.54 15.29
CA THR A 231 10.31 -1.76 14.58
C THR A 231 8.92 -2.28 14.92
N GLU A 232 8.01 -1.36 15.23
CA GLU A 232 6.58 -1.62 15.28
C GLU A 232 5.89 -0.60 14.38
N MET A 233 5.06 -1.08 13.46
CA MET A 233 4.24 -0.25 12.58
C MET A 233 2.82 -0.79 12.60
N LYS A 234 1.87 0.08 12.86
CA LYS A 234 0.43 -0.23 12.90
C LYS A 234 -0.31 0.64 11.91
N GLU A 235 -1.20 0.03 11.15
CA GLU A 235 -1.98 0.68 10.10
C GLU A 235 -3.35 0.03 9.93
N LEU A 236 -4.24 0.66 9.21
CA LEU A 236 -5.52 0.05 8.81
C LEU A 236 -5.36 -0.78 7.54
N SER A 237 -4.59 -0.27 6.57
CA SER A 237 -4.36 -0.92 5.28
C SER A 237 -2.93 -0.63 4.81
N GLY A 238 -2.23 -1.68 4.38
CA GLY A 238 -0.95 -1.56 3.69
C GLY A 238 -1.11 -1.35 2.19
N MET A 239 -2.31 -1.10 1.68
CA MET A 239 -2.62 -0.97 0.27
C MET A 239 -2.04 -2.12 -0.57
N PRO A 240 -2.34 -3.39 -0.23
CA PRO A 240 -1.83 -4.53 -0.98
C PRO A 240 -2.53 -4.63 -2.34
N GLY A 241 -1.76 -4.72 -3.42
CA GLY A 241 -2.30 -4.83 -4.77
C GLY A 241 -2.07 -3.59 -5.64
N SER A 242 -2.39 -3.71 -6.93
CA SER A 242 -2.12 -2.70 -7.95
C SER A 242 -3.36 -1.97 -8.46
N ASN A 243 -4.56 -2.41 -8.06
CA ASN A 243 -5.81 -1.74 -8.36
C ASN A 243 -6.68 -1.60 -7.11
N ALA A 244 -7.71 -0.74 -7.20
CA ALA A 244 -8.55 -0.39 -6.07
C ALA A 244 -9.24 -1.62 -5.45
N ASN A 245 -9.82 -2.50 -6.26
CA ASN A 245 -10.52 -3.68 -5.75
C ASN A 245 -9.55 -4.65 -5.07
N SER A 246 -8.40 -4.96 -5.68
CA SER A 246 -7.42 -5.87 -5.07
C SER A 246 -6.83 -5.31 -3.77
N ALA A 247 -6.62 -3.99 -3.70
CA ALA A 247 -6.15 -3.34 -2.49
C ALA A 247 -7.20 -3.35 -1.37
N TRP A 248 -8.49 -3.25 -1.72
CA TRP A 248 -9.60 -3.35 -0.76
C TRP A 248 -9.78 -4.79 -0.26
N VAL A 249 -9.87 -5.78 -1.17
CA VAL A 249 -10.02 -7.19 -0.80
C VAL A 249 -8.86 -7.72 0.04
N GLY A 250 -7.65 -7.21 -0.21
CA GLY A 250 -6.44 -7.61 0.52
C GLY A 250 -6.34 -7.06 1.96
N VAL A 251 -7.31 -6.27 2.42
CA VAL A 251 -7.34 -5.78 3.81
C VAL A 251 -7.87 -6.87 4.73
N HIS A 252 -7.01 -7.37 5.62
CA HIS A 252 -7.40 -8.34 6.63
C HIS A 252 -8.14 -7.66 7.77
N SER A 253 -9.42 -7.96 7.96
CA SER A 253 -10.23 -7.39 9.02
C SER A 253 -11.32 -8.37 9.46
N VAL A 254 -11.62 -8.37 10.75
CA VAL A 254 -12.70 -9.20 11.33
C VAL A 254 -14.07 -8.64 10.93
N ASP A 255 -14.20 -7.32 10.89
CA ASP A 255 -15.47 -6.63 10.63
C ASP A 255 -15.60 -6.17 9.16
N GLY A 256 -14.83 -6.78 8.24
CA GLY A 256 -14.84 -6.49 6.82
C GLY A 256 -13.86 -5.37 6.41
N PRO A 257 -13.47 -5.32 5.12
CA PRO A 257 -12.46 -4.38 4.63
C PRO A 257 -12.81 -2.89 4.77
N ASN A 258 -14.10 -2.54 4.81
CA ASN A 258 -14.53 -1.16 5.06
C ASN A 258 -14.38 -0.75 6.53
N ASN A 259 -14.26 -1.72 7.44
CA ASN A 259 -14.17 -1.48 8.88
C ASN A 259 -12.89 -2.10 9.47
N PRO A 260 -11.70 -1.79 8.93
CA PRO A 260 -10.47 -2.35 9.44
C PRO A 260 -10.12 -1.75 10.81
N THR A 261 -9.57 -2.59 11.67
CA THR A 261 -8.97 -2.16 12.93
C THR A 261 -7.48 -1.91 12.75
N VAL A 262 -6.91 -1.02 13.57
CA VAL A 262 -5.47 -0.75 13.55
C VAL A 262 -4.72 -2.01 13.97
N GLN A 263 -3.93 -2.56 13.07
CA GLN A 263 -3.18 -3.80 13.27
C GLN A 263 -1.73 -3.64 12.84
N ARG A 264 -0.88 -4.61 13.19
CA ARG A 264 0.51 -4.61 12.73
C ARG A 264 0.57 -4.66 11.21
N SER A 265 1.37 -3.78 10.63
CA SER A 265 1.64 -3.80 9.18
C SER A 265 2.22 -5.15 8.74
N GLN A 266 1.72 -5.67 7.65
CA GLN A 266 2.25 -6.90 7.04
C GLN A 266 3.68 -6.73 6.49
N TYR A 267 4.14 -5.51 6.30
CA TYR A 267 5.47 -5.19 5.77
C TYR A 267 6.51 -4.96 6.87
N VAL A 268 6.11 -4.96 8.14
CA VAL A 268 7.05 -4.71 9.24
C VAL A 268 7.89 -5.94 9.54
N MET A 269 9.19 -5.74 9.66
CA MET A 269 10.12 -6.68 10.26
C MET A 269 10.39 -6.22 11.69
N PRO A 270 9.81 -6.88 12.70
CA PRO A 270 9.84 -6.36 14.08
C PRO A 270 11.24 -6.28 14.68
N ASP A 271 12.07 -7.25 14.38
CA ASP A 271 13.41 -7.41 14.93
C ASP A 271 14.39 -7.69 13.80
N LYS A 272 15.46 -6.91 13.72
CA LYS A 272 16.52 -7.07 12.72
C LYS A 272 17.87 -6.92 13.35
N VAL A 273 18.77 -7.87 13.10
CA VAL A 273 20.18 -7.82 13.47
C VAL A 273 21.01 -7.79 12.20
N ILE A 274 21.99 -6.91 12.16
CA ILE A 274 22.96 -6.80 11.06
C ILE A 274 24.34 -6.81 11.66
N GLY A 275 25.27 -7.57 11.06
CA GLY A 275 26.70 -7.54 11.35
C GLY A 275 27.49 -7.32 10.07
N SER A 276 28.57 -6.56 10.16
CA SER A 276 29.51 -6.34 9.06
C SER A 276 30.93 -6.38 9.58
N LEU A 277 31.81 -7.03 8.82
CA LEU A 277 33.27 -7.04 9.03
C LEU A 277 33.91 -6.66 7.70
N SER A 278 34.79 -5.68 7.73
CA SER A 278 35.58 -5.23 6.58
C SER A 278 37.05 -5.12 6.96
N TYR A 279 37.93 -5.73 6.15
CA TYR A 279 39.36 -5.59 6.32
C TYR A 279 40.02 -5.09 5.03
N ARG A 280 40.73 -3.98 5.12
CA ARG A 280 41.47 -3.40 3.98
C ARG A 280 42.90 -3.94 3.97
N ILE A 281 43.21 -4.77 2.99
CA ILE A 281 44.59 -5.27 2.78
C ILE A 281 45.45 -4.10 2.31
N PRO A 282 46.51 -3.71 3.05
CA PRO A 282 47.45 -2.69 2.59
C PRO A 282 48.29 -3.27 1.47
N TYR A 283 48.42 -2.56 0.38
CA TYR A 283 49.33 -2.85 -0.71
C TYR A 283 50.72 -2.22 -0.43
#